data_72f40d34d04ebeede2ed9d419a150218
#
_entry.id   72f40d34d04ebeede2ed9d419a150218
#
_cell.length_a   1.000
_cell.length_b   1.000
_cell.length_c   1.000
_cell.angle_alpha   90.00
_cell.angle_beta   90.00
_cell.angle_gamma   90.00
#
_symmetry.space_group_name_H-M   'P 1'
#
loop_
_entity.id
_entity.type
_entity.pdbx_description
1 polymer ?
#
loop_
_entity_poly.entity_id
_entity_poly.type
_entity_poly.pdbx_seq_one_letter_code
_entity_poly.pdbx_strand_id
1 'polypeptide(L)'
;PAAEPADGVRRTALHKACGDGIAVDGIDLTIRPGEVVALLGPNGAGKTTTIDMILGLSRPTGGEVSTFGMSPRQAVDRGLVTAVMQTGGLLPDITVRETVELTASLFSHRTDAEEAMRRAGVTDFASRIVKKCSGGQQQRLRFAMALVSDPALLILDEPTTGMDVEGRRSFWEAIHADAEH
;
A
#
# COMPACT_ATOMS: atom_id res chain seq x y z
N PRO A 1 -25.90 -7.22 21.22
CA PRO A 1 -24.63 -7.74 20.74
C PRO A 1 -23.94 -6.62 19.99
N ALA A 2 -22.78 -6.20 20.52
CA ALA A 2 -21.96 -5.24 19.84
C ALA A 2 -21.51 -5.90 18.51
N ALA A 3 -21.68 -5.21 17.38
CA ALA A 3 -21.15 -5.67 16.11
C ALA A 3 -19.62 -5.78 16.29
N GLU A 4 -19.07 -6.95 16.03
CA GLU A 4 -17.61 -7.09 15.95
C GLU A 4 -17.08 -6.06 14.93
N PRO A 5 -15.95 -5.38 15.21
CA PRO A 5 -15.37 -4.47 14.25
C PRO A 5 -15.13 -5.24 12.95
N ALA A 6 -15.58 -4.67 11.83
CA ALA A 6 -15.45 -5.31 10.53
C ALA A 6 -13.97 -5.61 10.27
N ASP A 7 -13.64 -6.87 9.95
CA ASP A 7 -12.28 -7.28 9.60
C ASP A 7 -11.72 -6.35 8.51
N GLY A 8 -10.50 -5.90 8.67
CA GLY A 8 -9.81 -5.07 7.67
C GLY A 8 -9.74 -5.80 6.32
N VAL A 9 -9.28 -7.05 6.32
CA VAL A 9 -9.32 -7.96 5.17
C VAL A 9 -9.81 -9.33 5.64
N ARG A 10 -10.76 -9.89 4.90
CA ARG A 10 -11.19 -11.28 5.08
C ARG A 10 -11.11 -12.01 3.75
N ARG A 11 -10.47 -13.16 3.77
CA ARG A 11 -10.34 -14.06 2.61
C ARG A 11 -10.63 -15.49 3.05
N THR A 12 -11.41 -16.21 2.24
CA THR A 12 -11.75 -17.60 2.52
C THR A 12 -11.47 -18.43 1.29
N ALA A 13 -10.64 -19.46 1.45
CA ALA A 13 -10.28 -20.45 0.40
C ALA A 13 -9.90 -19.77 -0.93
N LEU A 14 -9.00 -18.77 -0.88
CA LEU A 14 -8.66 -17.99 -2.06
C LEU A 14 -7.85 -18.80 -3.07
N HIS A 15 -8.37 -18.93 -4.28
CA HIS A 15 -7.70 -19.58 -5.39
C HIS A 15 -7.49 -18.64 -6.56
N LYS A 16 -6.32 -18.74 -7.21
CA LYS A 16 -6.02 -18.06 -8.46
C LYS A 16 -5.25 -18.96 -9.40
N ALA A 17 -5.89 -19.30 -10.53
CA ALA A 17 -5.24 -19.93 -11.66
C ALA A 17 -4.72 -18.84 -12.62
N CYS A 18 -3.51 -19.05 -13.17
CA CYS A 18 -2.90 -18.21 -14.19
C CYS A 18 -2.37 -19.11 -15.31
N GLY A 19 -3.04 -19.11 -16.46
CA GLY A 19 -2.75 -20.05 -17.54
C GLY A 19 -2.92 -21.50 -17.06
N ASP A 20 -1.91 -22.33 -17.30
CA ASP A 20 -1.91 -23.75 -16.89
C ASP A 20 -1.40 -23.98 -15.46
N GLY A 21 -1.10 -22.92 -14.71
CA GLY A 21 -0.57 -22.99 -13.35
C GLY A 21 -1.49 -22.40 -12.28
N ILE A 22 -1.31 -22.85 -11.03
CA ILE A 22 -1.99 -22.27 -9.86
C ILE A 22 -1.03 -21.28 -9.22
N ALA A 23 -1.42 -20.00 -9.18
CA ALA A 23 -0.64 -18.95 -8.56
C ALA A 23 -0.94 -18.82 -7.05
N VAL A 24 -2.18 -19.10 -6.65
CA VAL A 24 -2.63 -19.10 -5.24
C VAL A 24 -3.55 -20.28 -5.03
N ASP A 25 -3.28 -21.09 -4.02
CA ASP A 25 -3.99 -22.34 -3.74
C ASP A 25 -4.53 -22.35 -2.28
N GLY A 26 -5.79 -21.95 -2.14
CA GLY A 26 -6.56 -22.12 -0.90
C GLY A 26 -6.05 -21.31 0.32
N ILE A 27 -5.61 -20.07 0.10
CA ILE A 27 -5.13 -19.23 1.23
C ILE A 27 -6.31 -18.62 1.99
N ASP A 28 -6.35 -18.88 3.30
CA ASP A 28 -7.18 -18.16 4.25
C ASP A 28 -6.34 -17.08 4.94
N LEU A 29 -6.84 -15.85 4.97
CA LEU A 29 -6.21 -14.74 5.69
C LEU A 29 -7.27 -13.78 6.21
N THR A 30 -7.15 -13.44 7.47
CA THR A 30 -7.91 -12.36 8.10
C THR A 30 -6.92 -11.36 8.68
N ILE A 31 -7.10 -10.09 8.36
CA ILE A 31 -6.35 -8.96 8.93
C ILE A 31 -7.33 -8.12 9.74
N ARG A 32 -7.06 -7.94 11.02
CA ARG A 32 -7.88 -7.11 11.92
C ARG A 32 -7.32 -5.70 12.01
N PRO A 33 -8.14 -4.72 12.41
CA PRO A 33 -7.64 -3.38 12.72
C PRO A 33 -6.47 -3.43 13.72
N GLY A 34 -5.40 -2.66 13.43
CA GLY A 34 -4.18 -2.63 14.24
C GLY A 34 -3.22 -3.80 14.05
N GLU A 35 -3.54 -4.80 13.21
CA GLU A 35 -2.61 -5.90 12.90
C GLU A 35 -1.60 -5.50 11.82
N VAL A 36 -0.34 -5.82 12.06
CA VAL A 36 0.74 -5.81 11.06
C VAL A 36 0.98 -7.24 10.61
N VAL A 37 0.73 -7.53 9.34
CA VAL A 37 0.86 -8.86 8.75
C VAL A 37 1.98 -8.88 7.72
N ALA A 38 2.93 -9.80 7.86
CA ALA A 38 3.99 -10.03 6.89
C ALA A 38 3.68 -11.23 6.00
N LEU A 39 3.61 -10.99 4.68
CA LEU A 39 3.45 -12.04 3.68
C LEU A 39 4.83 -12.54 3.25
N LEU A 40 5.24 -13.68 3.79
CA LEU A 40 6.56 -14.27 3.53
C LEU A 40 6.46 -15.45 2.55
N GLY A 41 7.47 -15.62 1.73
CA GLY A 41 7.57 -16.75 0.80
C GLY A 41 8.58 -16.50 -0.32
N PRO A 42 9.02 -17.54 -1.02
CA PRO A 42 9.94 -17.42 -2.15
C PRO A 42 9.29 -16.65 -3.33
N ASN A 43 10.11 -16.30 -4.31
CA ASN A 43 9.59 -15.72 -5.57
C ASN A 43 8.68 -16.76 -6.25
N GLY A 44 7.54 -16.28 -6.77
CA GLY A 44 6.52 -17.16 -7.37
C GLY A 44 5.54 -17.77 -6.36
N ALA A 45 5.66 -17.54 -5.05
CA ALA A 45 4.73 -18.06 -4.05
C ALA A 45 3.34 -17.39 -4.03
N GLY A 46 3.00 -16.58 -5.02
CA GLY A 46 1.68 -15.95 -5.12
C GLY A 46 1.50 -14.69 -4.26
N LYS A 47 2.56 -14.14 -3.65
CA LYS A 47 2.47 -12.92 -2.79
C LYS A 47 1.86 -11.74 -3.55
N THR A 48 2.47 -11.34 -4.66
CA THR A 48 1.98 -10.23 -5.50
C THR A 48 0.58 -10.51 -6.04
N THR A 49 0.31 -11.74 -6.50
CA THR A 49 -1.04 -12.14 -6.96
C THR A 49 -2.08 -12.00 -5.84
N THR A 50 -1.70 -12.33 -4.61
CA THR A 50 -2.54 -12.16 -3.43
C THR A 50 -2.80 -10.69 -3.13
N ILE A 51 -1.77 -9.84 -3.19
CA ILE A 51 -1.87 -8.38 -3.05
C ILE A 51 -2.79 -7.82 -4.14
N ASP A 52 -2.60 -8.22 -5.41
CA ASP A 52 -3.43 -7.79 -6.53
C ASP A 52 -4.93 -8.11 -6.32
N MET A 53 -5.23 -9.25 -5.71
CA MET A 53 -6.62 -9.60 -5.39
C MET A 53 -7.19 -8.75 -4.25
N ILE A 54 -6.38 -8.41 -3.23
CA ILE A 54 -6.79 -7.51 -2.14
C ILE A 54 -7.01 -6.08 -2.65
N LEU A 55 -6.23 -5.64 -3.65
CA LEU A 55 -6.36 -4.33 -4.30
C LEU A 55 -7.46 -4.31 -5.38
N GLY A 56 -8.09 -5.45 -5.68
CA GLY A 56 -9.08 -5.53 -6.75
C GLY A 56 -8.53 -5.40 -8.17
N LEU A 57 -7.21 -5.52 -8.34
CA LEU A 57 -6.53 -5.53 -9.64
C LEU A 57 -6.68 -6.86 -10.36
N SER A 58 -6.89 -7.94 -9.61
CA SER A 58 -7.13 -9.28 -10.14
C SER A 58 -8.33 -9.92 -9.44
N ARG A 59 -9.15 -10.66 -10.18
CA ARG A 59 -10.25 -11.43 -9.60
C ARG A 59 -9.79 -12.84 -9.25
N PRO A 60 -10.18 -13.39 -8.08
CA PRO A 60 -9.93 -14.79 -7.77
C PRO A 60 -10.67 -15.69 -8.75
N THR A 61 -10.14 -16.90 -9.00
CA THR A 61 -10.83 -17.96 -9.74
C THR A 61 -11.71 -18.83 -8.84
N GLY A 62 -11.49 -18.77 -7.52
CA GLY A 62 -12.30 -19.41 -6.49
C GLY A 62 -12.08 -18.74 -5.14
N GLY A 63 -13.04 -18.93 -4.23
CA GLY A 63 -13.05 -18.25 -2.95
C GLY A 63 -13.52 -16.79 -3.03
N GLU A 64 -13.47 -16.09 -1.91
CA GLU A 64 -13.94 -14.72 -1.79
C GLU A 64 -12.90 -13.82 -1.10
N VAL A 65 -12.87 -12.56 -1.52
CA VAL A 65 -12.09 -11.49 -0.88
C VAL A 65 -13.06 -10.37 -0.52
N SER A 66 -13.06 -9.99 0.74
CA SER A 66 -13.71 -8.75 1.19
C SER A 66 -12.73 -7.89 1.96
N THR A 67 -12.87 -6.58 1.83
CA THR A 67 -12.03 -5.59 2.51
C THR A 67 -12.98 -4.60 3.17
N PHE A 68 -12.92 -4.47 4.48
CA PHE A 68 -13.87 -3.69 5.28
C PHE A 68 -15.35 -4.02 4.97
N GLY A 69 -15.67 -5.31 4.76
CA GLY A 69 -17.03 -5.77 4.45
C GLY A 69 -17.54 -5.43 3.04
N MET A 70 -16.70 -4.92 2.17
CA MET A 70 -17.03 -4.57 0.79
C MET A 70 -16.09 -5.25 -0.21
N SER A 71 -16.37 -5.14 -1.52
CA SER A 71 -15.44 -5.63 -2.53
C SER A 71 -14.11 -4.86 -2.48
N PRO A 72 -12.98 -5.49 -2.80
CA PRO A 72 -11.67 -4.83 -2.84
C PRO A 72 -11.69 -3.53 -3.66
N ARG A 73 -12.30 -3.55 -4.84
CA ARG A 73 -12.41 -2.38 -5.70
C ARG A 73 -13.14 -1.21 -5.04
N GLN A 74 -14.25 -1.49 -4.34
CA GLN A 74 -14.99 -0.46 -3.60
C GLN A 74 -14.16 0.14 -2.46
N ALA A 75 -13.37 -0.68 -1.76
CA ALA A 75 -12.50 -0.20 -0.69
C ALA A 75 -11.40 0.72 -1.23
N VAL A 76 -10.78 0.37 -2.36
CA VAL A 76 -9.79 1.21 -3.05
C VAL A 76 -10.41 2.51 -3.56
N ASP A 77 -11.56 2.45 -4.24
CA ASP A 77 -12.24 3.63 -4.78
C ASP A 77 -12.68 4.62 -3.68
N ARG A 78 -12.86 4.13 -2.44
CA ARG A 78 -13.13 4.97 -1.26
C ARG A 78 -11.86 5.48 -0.56
N GLY A 79 -10.67 5.12 -1.03
CA GLY A 79 -9.40 5.49 -0.42
C GLY A 79 -9.07 4.76 0.89
N LEU A 80 -9.86 3.73 1.26
CA LEU A 80 -9.65 2.95 2.49
C LEU A 80 -8.44 2.02 2.39
N VAL A 81 -8.01 1.68 1.19
CA VAL A 81 -6.87 0.81 0.91
C VAL A 81 -5.95 1.49 -0.06
N THR A 82 -4.69 1.58 0.29
CA THR A 82 -3.62 2.03 -0.60
C THR A 82 -2.45 1.06 -0.60
N ALA A 83 -1.60 1.17 -1.59
CA ALA A 83 -0.42 0.33 -1.71
C ALA A 83 0.81 1.13 -2.13
N VAL A 84 1.95 0.79 -1.52
CA VAL A 84 3.28 1.20 -1.97
C VAL A 84 3.87 0.05 -2.77
N MET A 85 3.88 0.19 -4.08
CA MET A 85 4.42 -0.81 -5.01
C MET A 85 5.93 -0.58 -5.23
N GLN A 86 6.63 -1.63 -5.62
CA GLN A 86 8.07 -1.59 -5.87
C GLN A 86 8.46 -0.57 -6.95
N THR A 87 7.65 -0.42 -8.00
CA THR A 87 7.95 0.44 -9.15
C THR A 87 6.73 1.20 -9.64
N GLY A 88 6.96 2.27 -10.43
CA GLY A 88 5.91 3.03 -11.09
C GLY A 88 5.37 4.21 -10.30
N GLY A 89 4.42 4.91 -10.89
CA GLY A 89 3.61 5.96 -10.26
C GLY A 89 4.25 7.32 -10.08
N LEU A 90 5.54 7.52 -10.40
CA LEU A 90 6.21 8.81 -10.22
C LEU A 90 6.37 9.57 -11.53
N LEU A 91 6.02 10.85 -11.52
CA LEU A 91 6.27 11.78 -12.61
C LEU A 91 7.68 12.39 -12.44
N PRO A 92 8.61 12.18 -13.39
CA PRO A 92 10.02 12.50 -13.17
C PRO A 92 10.34 13.99 -13.17
N ASP A 93 9.53 14.83 -13.81
CA ASP A 93 9.84 16.22 -14.11
C ASP A 93 9.17 17.25 -13.20
N ILE A 94 8.38 16.81 -12.24
CA ILE A 94 7.79 17.66 -11.19
C ILE A 94 8.49 17.44 -9.85
N THR A 95 8.25 18.32 -8.90
CA THR A 95 8.81 18.21 -7.55
C THR A 95 8.10 17.16 -6.70
N VAL A 96 8.74 16.75 -5.60
CA VAL A 96 8.15 15.88 -4.59
C VAL A 96 6.85 16.49 -4.06
N ARG A 97 6.84 17.79 -3.73
CA ARG A 97 5.66 18.53 -3.26
C ARG A 97 4.51 18.46 -4.28
N GLU A 98 4.79 18.86 -5.53
CA GLU A 98 3.78 18.85 -6.59
C GLU A 98 3.21 17.45 -6.81
N THR A 99 4.03 16.40 -6.67
CA THR A 99 3.56 15.00 -6.78
C THR A 99 2.57 14.66 -5.68
N VAL A 100 2.85 15.02 -4.42
CA VAL A 100 1.95 14.75 -3.29
C VAL A 100 0.67 15.58 -3.39
N GLU A 101 0.76 16.86 -3.71
CA GLU A 101 -0.38 17.76 -3.90
C GLU A 101 -1.30 17.29 -5.05
N LEU A 102 -0.70 16.90 -6.19
CA LEU A 102 -1.43 16.33 -7.32
C LEU A 102 -2.16 15.05 -6.90
N THR A 103 -1.47 14.14 -6.19
CA THR A 103 -2.09 12.91 -5.71
C THR A 103 -3.24 13.21 -4.76
N ALA A 104 -3.04 14.13 -3.80
CA ALA A 104 -4.08 14.53 -2.86
C ALA A 104 -5.32 15.11 -3.56
N SER A 105 -5.15 15.81 -4.69
CA SER A 105 -6.27 16.38 -5.45
C SER A 105 -7.22 15.35 -6.05
N LEU A 106 -6.80 14.08 -6.15
CA LEU A 106 -7.61 12.97 -6.68
C LEU A 106 -8.60 12.40 -5.65
N PHE A 107 -8.46 12.75 -4.37
CA PHE A 107 -9.30 12.21 -3.29
C PHE A 107 -10.22 13.28 -2.72
N SER A 108 -11.49 12.93 -2.49
CA SER A 108 -12.50 13.82 -1.88
C SER A 108 -12.29 13.95 -0.37
N HIS A 109 -11.90 12.84 0.29
CA HIS A 109 -11.47 12.79 1.68
C HIS A 109 -9.97 12.55 1.68
N ARG A 110 -9.21 13.46 2.25
CA ARG A 110 -7.75 13.42 2.19
C ARG A 110 -7.12 14.04 3.43
N THR A 111 -5.97 13.52 3.79
CA THR A 111 -5.02 14.19 4.67
C THR A 111 -4.46 15.43 3.94
N ASP A 112 -4.10 16.47 4.69
CA ASP A 112 -3.35 17.58 4.12
C ASP A 112 -2.03 17.09 3.52
N ALA A 113 -1.68 17.59 2.33
CA ALA A 113 -0.46 17.19 1.63
C ALA A 113 0.80 17.45 2.49
N GLU A 114 0.85 18.54 3.25
CA GLU A 114 1.95 18.83 4.18
C GLU A 114 2.04 17.78 5.29
N GLU A 115 0.92 17.35 5.83
CA GLU A 115 0.88 16.31 6.85
C GLU A 115 1.33 14.96 6.29
N ALA A 116 0.86 14.56 5.10
CA ALA A 116 1.32 13.35 4.43
C ALA A 116 2.83 13.38 4.16
N MET A 117 3.37 14.54 3.73
CA MET A 117 4.81 14.73 3.53
C MET A 117 5.59 14.62 4.82
N ARG A 118 5.07 15.18 5.92
CA ARG A 118 5.69 15.12 7.25
C ARG A 118 5.74 13.68 7.77
N ARG A 119 4.62 12.95 7.71
CA ARG A 119 4.50 11.53 8.11
C ARG A 119 5.48 10.64 7.33
N ALA A 120 5.63 10.87 6.04
CA ALA A 120 6.56 10.11 5.19
C ALA A 120 8.04 10.57 5.29
N GLY A 121 8.34 11.66 5.98
CA GLY A 121 9.70 12.20 6.11
C GLY A 121 10.29 12.69 4.78
N VAL A 122 9.48 13.38 3.95
CA VAL A 122 9.92 13.92 2.66
C VAL A 122 10.03 15.43 2.63
N THR A 123 9.71 16.12 3.73
CA THR A 123 9.68 17.58 3.83
C THR A 123 11.02 18.24 3.47
N ASP A 124 12.15 17.66 3.90
CA ASP A 124 13.49 18.21 3.70
C ASP A 124 13.90 18.29 2.21
N PHE A 125 13.28 17.50 1.37
CA PHE A 125 13.54 17.48 -0.08
C PHE A 125 12.28 17.71 -0.92
N ALA A 126 11.24 18.28 -0.34
CA ALA A 126 9.96 18.54 -1.01
C ALA A 126 10.07 19.37 -2.30
N SER A 127 11.03 20.29 -2.37
CA SER A 127 11.32 21.11 -3.57
C SER A 127 12.16 20.41 -4.64
N ARG A 128 12.66 19.19 -4.36
CA ARG A 128 13.51 18.47 -5.30
C ARG A 128 12.67 17.85 -6.41
N ILE A 129 13.15 17.96 -7.65
CA ILE A 129 12.54 17.26 -8.80
C ILE A 129 12.73 15.76 -8.64
N VAL A 130 11.66 14.98 -8.90
CA VAL A 130 11.58 13.53 -8.63
C VAL A 130 12.73 12.75 -9.28
N LYS A 131 13.09 13.04 -10.54
CA LYS A 131 14.22 12.37 -11.21
C LYS A 131 15.58 12.58 -10.57
N LYS A 132 15.73 13.59 -9.70
CA LYS A 132 16.96 13.87 -8.93
C LYS A 132 16.94 13.24 -7.54
N CYS A 133 15.86 12.56 -7.17
CA CYS A 133 15.75 11.86 -5.90
C CYS A 133 16.46 10.50 -5.96
N SER A 134 17.11 10.11 -4.86
CA SER A 134 17.64 8.76 -4.70
C SER A 134 16.50 7.72 -4.68
N GLY A 135 16.81 6.44 -4.88
CA GLY A 135 15.82 5.36 -4.81
C GLY A 135 15.05 5.36 -3.49
N GLY A 136 15.74 5.55 -2.35
CA GLY A 136 15.11 5.68 -1.03
C GLY A 136 14.20 6.90 -0.90
N GLN A 137 14.59 8.05 -1.47
CA GLN A 137 13.75 9.25 -1.50
C GLN A 137 12.51 9.05 -2.37
N GLN A 138 12.64 8.38 -3.52
CA GLN A 138 11.49 8.04 -4.36
C GLN A 138 10.53 7.08 -3.64
N GLN A 139 11.04 6.13 -2.87
CA GLN A 139 10.21 5.21 -2.13
C GLN A 139 9.45 5.91 -0.98
N ARG A 140 10.10 6.84 -0.27
CA ARG A 140 9.41 7.71 0.71
C ARG A 140 8.35 8.59 0.05
N LEU A 141 8.60 9.07 -1.16
CA LEU A 141 7.59 9.81 -1.92
C LEU A 141 6.38 8.93 -2.24
N ARG A 142 6.57 7.66 -2.66
CA ARG A 142 5.46 6.72 -2.86
C ARG A 142 4.68 6.48 -1.56
N PHE A 143 5.38 6.40 -0.44
CA PHE A 143 4.74 6.30 0.87
C PHE A 143 3.92 7.55 1.18
N ALA A 144 4.44 8.76 0.96
CA ALA A 144 3.68 10.01 1.11
C ALA A 144 2.41 10.01 0.24
N MET A 145 2.52 9.59 -1.02
CA MET A 145 1.37 9.47 -1.92
C MET A 145 0.32 8.49 -1.40
N ALA A 146 0.75 7.38 -0.78
CA ALA A 146 -0.17 6.40 -0.21
C ALA A 146 -0.92 6.94 1.02
N LEU A 147 -0.32 7.85 1.78
CA LEU A 147 -0.90 8.44 2.98
C LEU A 147 -1.95 9.53 2.71
N VAL A 148 -1.99 10.11 1.50
CA VAL A 148 -2.89 11.25 1.22
C VAL A 148 -4.37 10.92 1.36
N SER A 149 -4.77 9.67 1.15
CA SER A 149 -6.16 9.23 1.34
C SER A 149 -6.51 8.88 2.79
N ASP A 150 -5.54 8.94 3.71
CA ASP A 150 -5.64 8.47 5.09
C ASP A 150 -6.19 7.03 5.17
N PRO A 151 -5.46 6.07 4.59
CA PRO A 151 -5.98 4.72 4.41
C PRO A 151 -6.10 3.96 5.72
N ALA A 152 -7.17 3.18 5.86
CA ALA A 152 -7.35 2.24 6.97
C ALA A 152 -6.51 0.94 6.79
N LEU A 153 -6.04 0.67 5.56
CA LEU A 153 -5.14 -0.44 5.24
C LEU A 153 -4.06 0.03 4.28
N LEU A 154 -2.81 -0.10 4.69
CA LEU A 154 -1.64 0.15 3.87
C LEU A 154 -0.96 -1.17 3.49
N ILE A 155 -0.75 -1.38 2.20
CA ILE A 155 -0.05 -2.55 1.67
C ILE A 155 1.32 -2.12 1.17
N LEU A 156 2.35 -2.86 1.56
CA LEU A 156 3.74 -2.59 1.16
C LEU A 156 4.28 -3.80 0.40
N ASP A 157 4.58 -3.62 -0.89
CA ASP A 157 5.19 -4.67 -1.73
C ASP A 157 6.67 -4.35 -1.93
N GLU A 158 7.54 -5.07 -1.22
CA GLU A 158 8.99 -4.90 -1.21
C GLU A 158 9.47 -3.43 -1.08
N PRO A 159 8.94 -2.65 -0.11
CA PRO A 159 9.06 -1.20 -0.09
C PRO A 159 10.49 -0.69 0.13
N THR A 160 11.42 -1.55 0.54
CA THR A 160 12.82 -1.18 0.84
C THR A 160 13.83 -1.72 -0.17
N THR A 161 13.37 -2.28 -1.28
CA THR A 161 14.25 -2.79 -2.34
C THR A 161 15.10 -1.65 -2.92
N GLY A 162 16.41 -1.87 -3.01
CA GLY A 162 17.36 -0.87 -3.50
C GLY A 162 17.73 0.25 -2.52
N MET A 163 17.28 0.18 -1.26
CA MET A 163 17.74 1.08 -0.21
C MET A 163 18.99 0.55 0.49
N ASP A 164 19.86 1.48 0.90
CA ASP A 164 20.94 1.18 1.84
C ASP A 164 20.39 0.87 3.25
N VAL A 165 21.26 0.47 4.17
CA VAL A 165 20.87 0.05 5.51
C VAL A 165 20.20 1.18 6.30
N GLU A 166 20.77 2.40 6.21
CA GLU A 166 20.27 3.57 6.95
C GLU A 166 18.92 4.04 6.38
N GLY A 167 18.80 4.12 5.05
CA GLY A 167 17.55 4.44 4.37
C GLY A 167 16.43 3.47 4.70
N ARG A 168 16.74 2.16 4.77
CA ARG A 168 15.78 1.12 5.16
C ARG A 168 15.30 1.29 6.59
N ARG A 169 16.24 1.49 7.53
CA ARG A 169 15.91 1.71 8.94
C ARG A 169 14.98 2.91 9.11
N SER A 170 15.37 4.04 8.55
CA SER A 170 14.61 5.28 8.64
C SER A 170 13.24 5.20 7.94
N PHE A 171 13.11 4.39 6.88
CA PHE A 171 11.81 4.13 6.24
C PHE A 171 10.88 3.32 7.15
N TRP A 172 11.38 2.28 7.80
CA TRP A 172 10.59 1.48 8.74
C TRP A 172 10.21 2.28 9.99
N GLU A 173 11.08 3.15 10.50
CA GLU A 173 10.75 4.08 11.61
C GLU A 173 9.56 4.98 11.23
N ALA A 174 9.51 5.50 10.01
CA ALA A 174 8.39 6.31 9.54
C ALA A 174 7.08 5.51 9.44
N ILE A 175 7.13 4.26 8.94
CA ILE A 175 5.97 3.37 8.86
C ILE A 175 5.44 3.00 10.24
N HIS A 176 6.32 2.66 11.19
CA HIS A 176 5.89 2.34 12.55
C HIS A 176 5.27 3.53 13.27
N ALA A 177 5.86 4.72 13.13
CA ALA A 177 5.30 5.95 13.69
C ALA A 177 3.91 6.26 13.09
N ASP A 178 3.69 5.92 11.82
CA ASP A 178 2.41 6.10 11.15
C ASP A 178 1.34 5.09 11.61
N ALA A 179 1.73 3.84 11.84
CA ALA A 179 0.82 2.77 12.28
C ALA A 179 0.31 2.96 13.73
N GLU A 180 0.92 3.86 14.51
CA GLU A 180 0.48 4.22 15.87
C GLU A 180 -0.58 5.34 15.88
N HIS A 181 -0.90 5.92 14.72
CA HIS A 181 -1.91 6.96 14.54
C HIS A 181 -3.23 6.39 14.04
#